data_5aa23dc8037f7859a52d0a1e4449dd55
#
_entry.id   5aa23dc8037f7859a52d0a1e4449dd55
#
_cell.length_a   1.000
_cell.length_b   1.000
_cell.length_c   1.000
_cell.angle_alpha   90.00
_cell.angle_beta   90.00
_cell.angle_gamma   90.00
#
_symmetry.space_group_name_H-M   'P 1'
#
loop_
_entity.id
_entity.type
_entity.pdbx_description
1 polymer ?
#
loop_
_entity_poly.entity_id
_entity_poly.type
_entity_poly.pdbx_seq_one_letter_code
_entity_poly.pdbx_strand_id
1 'polypeptide(L)'
;MSNISVSRCKIPTEENSDSLYVKVKNMNQELSRQITINAYSENSPIKESLPVYVDTQPTHIDTLEPETEKIYRIDVSNLKGKVIFEITQKMGSSGIRTLKNSNNPSLVELHLK
;
A
#
# COMPACT_ATOMS: atom_id res chain seq x y z
N MET A 1 -8.97 -4.75 24.15
CA MET A 1 -7.71 -4.52 23.43
C MET A 1 -7.97 -4.38 21.95
N SER A 2 -7.45 -3.35 21.36
CA SER A 2 -7.53 -3.18 19.92
C SER A 2 -6.53 -4.09 19.23
N ASN A 3 -7.00 -4.92 18.31
CA ASN A 3 -6.12 -5.71 17.48
C ASN A 3 -5.62 -4.83 16.34
N ILE A 4 -4.31 -4.69 16.26
CA ILE A 4 -3.67 -3.96 15.17
C ILE A 4 -2.92 -4.97 14.31
N SER A 5 -3.21 -4.95 13.02
CA SER A 5 -2.54 -5.79 12.05
C SER A 5 -1.68 -4.91 11.14
N VAL A 6 -0.41 -5.24 11.03
CA VAL A 6 0.53 -4.50 10.18
C VAL A 6 1.05 -5.44 9.11
N SER A 7 0.94 -5.02 7.88
CA SER A 7 1.44 -5.79 6.74
C SER A 7 2.35 -4.92 5.88
N ARG A 8 3.45 -5.51 5.45
CA ARG A 8 4.46 -4.81 4.65
C ARG A 8 4.73 -5.55 3.37
N CYS A 9 4.92 -4.79 2.31
CA CYS A 9 5.25 -5.33 1.00
C CYS A 9 6.45 -4.57 0.46
N LYS A 10 7.45 -5.29 -0.04
CA LYS A 10 8.60 -4.68 -0.71
C LYS A 10 8.34 -4.61 -2.19
N ILE A 11 8.46 -3.41 -2.76
CA ILE A 11 8.21 -3.18 -4.18
C ILE A 11 9.50 -2.64 -4.81
N PRO A 12 10.05 -3.30 -5.84
CA PRO A 12 11.22 -2.77 -6.51
C PRO A 12 10.86 -1.54 -7.34
N THR A 13 11.73 -0.53 -7.28
CA THR A 13 11.58 0.63 -8.16
C THR A 13 12.23 0.31 -9.50
N GLU A 14 11.62 0.79 -10.58
CA GLU A 14 12.19 0.66 -11.91
C GLU A 14 13.00 1.92 -12.24
N GLU A 15 14.05 1.71 -13.03
CA GLU A 15 14.83 2.83 -13.56
C GLU A 15 13.92 3.75 -14.37
N ASN A 16 14.04 5.05 -14.14
CA ASN A 16 13.27 6.09 -14.80
C ASN A 16 11.77 6.10 -14.48
N SER A 17 11.36 5.39 -13.45
CA SER A 17 9.97 5.45 -12.99
C SER A 17 9.85 6.45 -11.85
N ASP A 18 8.87 7.36 -11.94
CA ASP A 18 8.59 8.35 -10.91
C ASP A 18 7.52 7.90 -9.93
N SER A 19 6.81 6.84 -10.25
CA SER A 19 5.67 6.39 -9.44
C SER A 19 5.58 4.88 -9.39
N LEU A 20 5.13 4.39 -8.25
CA LEU A 20 4.71 3.00 -8.07
C LEU A 20 3.22 2.99 -7.78
N TYR A 21 2.55 1.93 -8.20
CA TYR A 21 1.10 1.78 -8.02
C TYR A 21 0.80 0.55 -7.19
N VAL A 22 -0.06 0.72 -6.20
CA VAL A 22 -0.51 -0.37 -5.36
C VAL A 22 -2.03 -0.40 -5.38
N LYS A 23 -2.61 -1.50 -5.86
CA LYS A 23 -4.04 -1.70 -5.82
C LYS A 23 -4.38 -2.43 -4.53
N VAL A 24 -5.27 -1.84 -3.74
CA VAL A 24 -5.74 -2.45 -2.50
C VAL A 24 -7.23 -2.73 -2.64
N LYS A 25 -7.62 -3.99 -2.45
CA LYS A 25 -9.01 -4.42 -2.56
C LYS A 25 -9.51 -4.94 -1.21
N ASN A 26 -10.65 -4.45 -0.79
CA ASN A 26 -11.33 -5.00 0.38
C ASN A 26 -12.16 -6.20 -0.04
N MET A 27 -11.71 -7.39 0.36
CA MET A 27 -12.38 -8.64 0.02
C MET A 27 -13.54 -8.97 0.95
N ASN A 28 -13.73 -8.19 2.00
CA ASN A 28 -14.86 -8.40 2.90
C ASN A 28 -16.14 -7.94 2.23
N GLN A 29 -17.18 -8.76 2.33
CA GLN A 29 -18.45 -8.49 1.66
C GLN A 29 -19.40 -7.62 2.49
N GLU A 30 -19.11 -7.44 3.76
CA GLU A 30 -20.04 -6.76 4.68
C GLU A 30 -19.43 -5.55 5.37
N LEU A 31 -18.13 -5.56 5.63
CA LEU A 31 -17.48 -4.56 6.46
C LEU A 31 -16.52 -3.69 5.66
N SER A 32 -16.59 -2.39 5.88
CA SER A 32 -15.57 -1.48 5.41
C SER A 32 -14.30 -1.65 6.24
N ARG A 33 -13.15 -1.30 5.66
CA ARG A 33 -11.86 -1.40 6.34
C ARG A 33 -11.18 -0.04 6.32
N GLN A 34 -10.83 0.45 7.49
CA GLN A 34 -10.00 1.63 7.60
C GLN A 34 -8.54 1.20 7.67
N ILE A 35 -7.71 1.83 6.87
CA ILE A 35 -6.29 1.52 6.79
C ILE A 35 -5.46 2.78 7.01
N THR A 36 -4.32 2.61 7.64
CA THR A 36 -3.28 3.63 7.68
C THR A 36 -2.16 3.20 6.76
N ILE A 37 -1.76 4.10 5.87
CA ILE A 37 -0.81 3.80 4.81
C ILE A 37 0.49 4.52 5.10
N ASN A 38 1.61 3.81 4.97
CA ASN A 38 2.92 4.39 5.04
C ASN A 38 3.81 3.76 3.96
N ALA A 39 4.64 4.57 3.34
CA ALA A 39 5.59 4.08 2.34
C ALA A 39 6.95 4.73 2.63
N TYR A 40 8.00 3.95 2.52
CA TYR A 40 9.35 4.46 2.76
C TYR A 40 10.37 3.62 2.02
N SER A 41 11.55 4.22 1.79
CA SER A 41 12.65 3.48 1.17
C SER A 41 13.19 2.42 2.14
N GLU A 42 13.47 1.23 1.61
CA GLU A 42 14.13 0.18 2.37
C GLU A 42 15.47 0.65 2.96
N ASN A 43 16.12 1.58 2.27
CA ASN A 43 17.44 2.08 2.67
C ASN A 43 17.38 3.29 3.60
N SER A 44 16.18 3.77 3.92
CA SER A 44 16.04 4.92 4.81
C SER A 44 16.18 4.50 6.28
N PRO A 45 17.21 4.96 6.98
CA PRO A 45 17.39 4.60 8.39
C PRO A 45 16.33 5.21 9.32
N ILE A 46 15.72 6.31 8.90
CA ILE A 46 14.70 7.01 9.69
C ILE A 46 13.28 6.72 9.21
N LYS A 47 13.11 5.85 8.22
CA LYS A 47 11.81 5.50 7.63
C LYS A 47 11.02 6.72 7.21
N GLU A 48 11.69 7.66 6.53
CA GLU A 48 11.05 8.87 6.05
C GLU A 48 9.92 8.53 5.08
N SER A 49 8.73 9.06 5.36
CA SER A 49 7.54 8.76 4.57
C SER A 49 7.62 9.34 3.18
N LEU A 50 7.29 8.49 2.19
CA LEU A 50 7.14 8.94 0.81
C LEU A 50 5.68 9.37 0.58
N PRO A 51 5.44 10.36 -0.29
CA PRO A 51 4.07 10.77 -0.60
C PRO A 51 3.28 9.65 -1.24
N VAL A 52 2.06 9.44 -0.76
CA VAL A 52 1.11 8.47 -1.31
C VAL A 52 -0.17 9.21 -1.69
N TYR A 53 -0.68 8.94 -2.87
CA TYR A 53 -1.84 9.65 -3.41
C TYR A 53 -2.93 8.68 -3.84
N VAL A 54 -4.18 9.09 -3.58
CA VAL A 54 -5.36 8.49 -4.21
C VAL A 54 -5.95 9.56 -5.12
N ASP A 55 -6.05 9.26 -6.40
CA ASP A 55 -6.36 10.24 -7.44
C ASP A 55 -5.31 11.36 -7.41
N THR A 56 -5.63 12.54 -6.96
CA THR A 56 -4.67 13.63 -6.82
C THR A 56 -4.53 14.10 -5.38
N GLN A 57 -5.11 13.36 -4.42
CA GLN A 57 -5.13 13.75 -3.02
C GLN A 57 -4.10 12.98 -2.21
N PRO A 58 -3.24 13.68 -1.45
CA PRO A 58 -2.35 12.99 -0.51
C PRO A 58 -3.18 12.22 0.51
N THR A 59 -2.82 10.96 0.73
CA THR A 59 -3.62 10.08 1.56
C THR A 59 -2.73 9.29 2.51
N HIS A 60 -3.05 9.32 3.79
CA HIS A 60 -2.36 8.57 4.82
C HIS A 60 -3.30 7.61 5.54
N ILE A 61 -4.55 8.03 5.74
CA ILE A 61 -5.62 7.21 6.31
C ILE A 61 -6.75 7.17 5.31
N ASP A 62 -7.25 5.97 5.03
CA ASP A 62 -8.33 5.82 4.05
C ASP A 62 -9.27 4.70 4.46
N THR A 63 -10.46 4.70 3.89
CA THR A 63 -11.47 3.68 4.14
C THR A 63 -11.86 3.03 2.83
N LEU A 64 -11.85 1.69 2.81
CA LEU A 64 -12.34 0.93 1.67
C LEU A 64 -13.68 0.30 2.04
N GLU A 65 -14.72 0.64 1.27
CA GLU A 65 -16.03 0.03 1.41
C GLU A 65 -15.97 -1.46 1.03
N PRO A 66 -16.97 -2.27 1.45
CA PRO A 66 -16.98 -3.70 1.10
C PRO A 66 -16.89 -3.91 -0.40
N GLU A 67 -16.06 -4.88 -0.80
CA GLU A 67 -15.89 -5.30 -2.19
C GLU A 67 -15.38 -4.20 -3.14
N THR A 68 -14.80 -3.13 -2.59
CA THR A 68 -14.23 -2.04 -3.41
C THR A 68 -12.73 -2.13 -3.46
N GLU A 69 -12.16 -1.49 -4.47
CA GLU A 69 -10.72 -1.38 -4.62
C GLU A 69 -10.30 0.06 -4.90
N LYS A 70 -9.08 0.39 -4.49
CA LYS A 70 -8.47 1.70 -4.78
C LYS A 70 -7.04 1.48 -5.23
N ILE A 71 -6.56 2.39 -6.08
CA ILE A 71 -5.17 2.38 -6.53
C ILE A 71 -4.45 3.55 -5.86
N TYR A 72 -3.38 3.22 -5.15
CA TYR A 72 -2.52 4.20 -4.48
C TYR A 72 -1.28 4.41 -5.31
N ARG A 73 -0.91 5.67 -5.52
CA ARG A 73 0.30 6.04 -6.23
C ARG A 73 1.34 6.53 -5.22
N ILE A 74 2.52 5.95 -5.26
CA ILE A 74 3.63 6.35 -4.41
C ILE A 74 4.62 7.12 -5.26
N ASP A 75 4.96 8.34 -4.84
CA ASP A 75 5.97 9.14 -5.51
C ASP A 75 7.35 8.64 -5.10
N VAL A 76 8.08 8.11 -6.09
CA VAL A 76 9.41 7.55 -5.89
C VAL A 76 10.46 8.25 -6.72
N SER A 77 10.21 9.50 -7.10
CA SER A 77 11.13 10.29 -7.90
C SER A 77 12.54 10.26 -7.31
N ASN A 78 13.51 9.93 -8.14
CA ASN A 78 14.93 9.86 -7.77
C ASN A 78 15.29 8.79 -6.73
N LEU A 79 14.37 7.87 -6.44
CA LEU A 79 14.61 6.80 -5.49
C LEU A 79 15.17 5.58 -6.21
N LYS A 80 16.20 4.97 -5.61
CA LYS A 80 16.76 3.70 -6.11
C LYS A 80 16.55 2.64 -5.05
N GLY A 81 16.32 1.40 -5.50
CA GLY A 81 16.15 0.27 -4.61
C GLY A 81 14.68 -0.07 -4.40
N LYS A 82 14.36 -0.58 -3.23
CA LYS A 82 13.01 -1.06 -2.94
C LYS A 82 12.28 -0.10 -2.02
N VAL A 83 10.97 -0.02 -2.22
CA VAL A 83 10.05 0.72 -1.37
C VAL A 83 9.28 -0.27 -0.50
N ILE A 84 9.15 0.04 0.76
CA ILE A 84 8.31 -0.72 1.67
C ILE A 84 6.97 0.00 1.76
N PHE A 85 5.91 -0.70 1.36
CA PHE A 85 4.53 -0.24 1.47
C PHE A 85 3.90 -0.94 2.67
N GLU A 86 3.49 -0.15 3.65
CA GLU A 86 3.00 -0.66 4.93
C GLU A 86 1.54 -0.27 5.11
N ILE A 87 0.72 -1.26 5.46
CA ILE A 87 -0.68 -1.02 5.78
C ILE A 87 -0.92 -1.47 7.22
N THR A 88 -1.50 -0.57 8.01
CA THR A 88 -1.93 -0.87 9.38
C THR A 88 -3.44 -0.86 9.42
N GLN A 89 -4.03 -1.93 9.94
CA GLN A 89 -5.46 -2.06 10.12
C GLN A 89 -5.78 -2.16 11.61
N LYS A 90 -6.82 -1.43 12.03
CA LYS A 90 -7.41 -1.62 13.35
C LYS A 90 -8.64 -2.52 13.20
N MET A 91 -8.78 -3.50 14.11
CA MET A 91 -9.94 -4.38 14.16
C MET A 91 -10.17 -5.19 12.88
N GLY A 92 -9.12 -5.40 12.11
CA GLY A 92 -9.20 -6.23 10.92
C GLY A 92 -8.72 -7.64 11.20
N SER A 93 -9.20 -8.61 10.41
CA SER A 93 -8.58 -9.92 10.44
C SER A 93 -7.18 -9.83 9.86
N SER A 94 -6.25 -10.53 10.46
CA SER A 94 -4.91 -10.64 9.91
C SER A 94 -4.98 -11.32 8.55
N GLY A 95 -4.45 -10.71 7.56
CA GLY A 95 -4.34 -11.37 6.26
C GLY A 95 -4.44 -10.39 5.13
N ILE A 96 -3.29 -9.98 4.67
CA ILE A 96 -3.16 -9.29 3.41
C ILE A 96 -2.48 -10.25 2.47
N ARG A 97 -3.15 -10.55 1.38
CA ARG A 97 -2.58 -11.37 0.33
C ARG A 97 -1.94 -10.47 -0.71
N THR A 98 -0.66 -10.67 -0.95
CA THR A 98 0.07 -9.92 -1.96
C THR A 98 0.09 -10.70 -3.26
N LEU A 99 -0.36 -10.06 -4.33
CA LEU A 99 -0.31 -10.61 -5.68
C LEU A 99 0.56 -9.71 -6.54
N LYS A 100 1.55 -10.30 -7.19
CA LYS A 100 2.40 -9.56 -8.11
C LYS A 100 1.90 -9.76 -9.53
N ASN A 101 1.81 -8.66 -10.28
CA ASN A 101 1.45 -8.72 -11.67
C ASN A 101 2.71 -9.00 -12.50
N SER A 102 2.75 -10.14 -13.19
CA SER A 102 3.91 -10.53 -14.00
C SER A 102 4.12 -9.65 -15.21
N ASN A 103 3.06 -8.99 -15.70
CA ASN A 103 3.13 -8.10 -16.87
C ASN A 103 3.51 -6.67 -16.50
N ASN A 104 3.39 -6.32 -15.22
CA ASN A 104 3.71 -4.98 -14.74
C ASN A 104 4.29 -5.09 -13.32
N PRO A 105 5.61 -5.24 -13.19
CA PRO A 105 6.24 -5.42 -11.88
C PRO A 105 6.13 -4.20 -10.96
N SER A 106 5.82 -3.03 -11.52
CA SER A 106 5.59 -1.83 -10.69
C SER A 106 4.17 -1.75 -10.14
N LEU A 107 3.30 -2.69 -10.49
CA LEU A 107 1.94 -2.76 -9.96
C LEU A 107 1.83 -3.97 -9.02
N VAL A 108 1.53 -3.70 -7.77
CA VAL A 108 1.32 -4.73 -6.75
C VAL A 108 -0.14 -4.67 -6.32
N GLU A 109 -0.74 -5.83 -6.12
CA GLU A 109 -2.13 -5.94 -5.69
C GLU A 109 -2.17 -6.56 -4.29
N LEU A 110 -2.88 -5.90 -3.38
CA LEU A 110 -3.06 -6.36 -2.00
C LEU A 110 -4.54 -6.61 -1.74
N HIS A 111 -4.85 -7.74 -1.13
CA HIS A 111 -6.22 -8.08 -0.76
C HIS A 111 -6.37 -8.08 0.75
N LEU A 112 -7.27 -7.24 1.24
CA LEU A 112 -7.67 -7.20 2.65
C LEU A 112 -8.81 -8.18 2.88
N LYS A 113 -8.76 -8.91 3.96
CA LYS A 113 -9.85 -9.83 4.31
C LYS A 113 -10.84 -9.21 5.28
#